data_b439f9ad34f52c978c3e2024326d5ab8
#
_entry.id   b439f9ad34f52c978c3e2024326d5ab8
#
_cell.length_a   1.000
_cell.length_b   1.000
_cell.length_c   1.000
_cell.angle_alpha   90.00
_cell.angle_beta   90.00
_cell.angle_gamma   90.00
#
_symmetry.space_group_name_H-M   'P 1'
#
loop_
_entity.id
_entity.type
_entity.pdbx_description
1 polymer ?
#
loop_
_entity_poly.entity_id
_entity_poly.type
_entity_poly.pdbx_seq_one_letter_code
_entity_poly.pdbx_strand_id
1 'polypeptide(L)'
;MAEPRRFVRWMLAGMVLAWTPIAMAAPRLLPAGNDLGDRASLQRGAGLYMNYCSGCHSLKYLRYSRLGEDLHLSERQVRENLDFAGAAAGGPIVSAMPPEQAAGWFGKAPPDLSLVARVRGEDWIYTYLKSFYADPAQPLGWNNAVFANAAMPNVLWSLQGVQQPVAGRAGVPGGEPPVVGLKLVQAGTQSPAEFDRSVRDITNFLAYAAEPAALQRRRYGPWVVAFLLAFTALAWRLKRAWWKDVA
;
A
#
# COMPACT_ATOMS: atom_id res chain seq x y z
N MET A 1 60.73 22.53 1.18
CA MET A 1 60.12 21.29 1.70
C MET A 1 58.62 21.51 1.84
N ALA A 2 57.80 21.04 0.89
CA ALA A 2 56.36 21.23 0.91
C ALA A 2 55.71 20.24 1.91
N GLU A 3 54.88 20.74 2.81
CA GLU A 3 54.26 19.95 3.90
C GLU A 3 53.41 18.80 3.36
N PRO A 4 53.67 17.53 3.71
CA PRO A 4 52.92 16.35 3.24
C PRO A 4 51.46 16.36 3.69
N ARG A 5 51.11 17.16 4.71
CA ARG A 5 49.73 17.29 5.24
C ARG A 5 48.71 17.94 4.28
N ARG A 6 49.18 18.82 3.38
CA ARG A 6 48.33 19.47 2.39
C ARG A 6 47.93 18.52 1.26
N PHE A 7 48.83 17.66 0.83
CA PHE A 7 48.61 16.70 -0.26
C PHE A 7 47.55 15.63 0.14
N VAL A 8 47.61 15.12 1.38
CA VAL A 8 46.67 14.15 1.93
C VAL A 8 45.23 14.75 2.05
N ARG A 9 45.13 16.04 2.43
CA ARG A 9 43.82 16.73 2.53
C ARG A 9 43.14 16.89 1.15
N TRP A 10 43.89 17.12 0.09
CA TRP A 10 43.37 17.22 -1.28
C TRP A 10 43.01 15.85 -1.86
N MET A 11 43.73 14.78 -1.54
CA MET A 11 43.36 13.42 -1.92
C MET A 11 42.09 12.95 -1.20
N LEU A 12 41.88 13.25 0.06
CA LEU A 12 40.67 12.92 0.79
C LEU A 12 39.43 13.72 0.30
N ALA A 13 39.63 15.00 -0.06
CA ALA A 13 38.58 15.82 -0.66
C ALA A 13 38.17 15.34 -2.05
N GLY A 14 39.12 14.84 -2.87
CA GLY A 14 38.83 14.27 -4.18
C GLY A 14 38.10 12.92 -4.14
N MET A 15 38.30 12.13 -3.07
CA MET A 15 37.67 10.81 -2.93
C MET A 15 36.23 10.86 -2.47
N VAL A 16 35.80 11.96 -1.82
CA VAL A 16 34.41 12.15 -1.38
C VAL A 16 33.50 12.64 -2.52
N LEU A 17 34.05 13.26 -3.57
CA LEU A 17 33.28 13.75 -4.72
C LEU A 17 32.94 12.69 -5.78
N ALA A 18 33.51 11.48 -5.70
CA ALA A 18 33.31 10.44 -6.74
C ALA A 18 32.14 9.47 -6.49
N TRP A 19 31.47 9.56 -5.36
CA TRP A 19 30.25 8.78 -5.08
C TRP A 19 29.01 9.65 -5.22
N THR A 20 28.69 10.07 -6.43
CA THR A 20 27.32 10.45 -6.76
C THR A 20 26.52 9.17 -6.93
N PRO A 21 25.58 8.83 -6.02
CA PRO A 21 24.69 7.73 -6.28
C PRO A 21 23.90 8.08 -7.54
N ILE A 22 23.93 7.20 -8.55
CA ILE A 22 23.00 7.26 -9.65
C ILE A 22 21.62 7.04 -9.02
N ALA A 23 20.95 8.13 -8.69
CA ALA A 23 19.58 8.10 -8.22
C ALA A 23 18.73 7.60 -9.39
N MET A 24 18.46 6.30 -9.43
CA MET A 24 17.38 5.79 -10.27
C MET A 24 16.12 6.51 -9.80
N ALA A 25 15.52 7.32 -10.67
CA ALA A 25 14.30 8.03 -10.37
C ALA A 25 13.23 6.99 -10.00
N ALA A 26 12.83 6.96 -8.74
CA ALA A 26 11.72 6.13 -8.30
C ALA A 26 10.46 6.51 -9.10
N PRO A 27 9.61 5.56 -9.46
CA PRO A 27 8.38 5.87 -10.19
C PRO A 27 7.57 6.89 -9.40
N ARG A 28 7.04 7.90 -10.09
CA ARG A 28 6.23 8.93 -9.46
C ARG A 28 4.90 8.32 -9.01
N LEU A 29 4.72 8.20 -7.70
CA LEU A 29 3.49 7.70 -7.12
C LEU A 29 2.40 8.80 -7.10
N LEU A 30 1.17 8.37 -7.36
CA LEU A 30 -0.02 9.22 -7.24
C LEU A 30 -0.49 9.20 -5.78
N PRO A 31 -0.88 10.35 -5.20
CA PRO A 31 -1.41 10.37 -3.84
C PRO A 31 -2.75 9.63 -3.79
N ALA A 32 -2.89 8.67 -2.90
CA ALA A 32 -4.12 7.91 -2.71
C ALA A 32 -5.25 8.80 -2.19
N GLY A 33 -4.94 9.73 -1.29
CA GLY A 33 -5.92 10.63 -0.70
C GLY A 33 -7.04 9.89 0.04
N ASN A 34 -6.73 8.73 0.61
CA ASN A 34 -7.64 7.90 1.40
C ASN A 34 -7.80 8.45 2.82
N ASP A 35 -8.94 8.15 3.45
CA ASP A 35 -9.23 8.52 4.83
C ASP A 35 -9.83 7.33 5.60
N LEU A 36 -9.11 6.85 6.61
CA LEU A 36 -9.58 5.80 7.51
C LEU A 36 -10.82 6.20 8.31
N GLY A 37 -11.13 7.49 8.42
CA GLY A 37 -12.35 8.00 9.04
C GLY A 37 -13.60 7.86 8.18
N ASP A 38 -13.45 7.72 6.85
CA ASP A 38 -14.57 7.48 5.93
C ASP A 38 -14.99 6.00 5.96
N ARG A 39 -15.90 5.68 6.87
CA ARG A 39 -16.44 4.31 7.02
C ARG A 39 -17.13 3.81 5.76
N ALA A 40 -17.81 4.67 5.03
CA ALA A 40 -18.48 4.26 3.80
C ALA A 40 -17.45 3.84 2.73
N SER A 41 -16.32 4.53 2.63
CA SER A 41 -15.18 4.13 1.81
C SER A 41 -14.62 2.76 2.26
N LEU A 42 -14.44 2.54 3.56
CA LEU A 42 -13.97 1.26 4.08
C LEU A 42 -14.93 0.10 3.76
N GLN A 43 -16.26 0.32 3.88
CA GLN A 43 -17.26 -0.68 3.54
C GLN A 43 -17.26 -1.00 2.03
N ARG A 44 -17.22 0.01 1.16
CA ARG A 44 -17.10 -0.20 -0.29
C ARG A 44 -15.80 -0.90 -0.65
N GLY A 45 -14.69 -0.47 -0.04
CA GLY A 45 -13.37 -1.09 -0.22
C GLY A 45 -13.34 -2.56 0.21
N ALA A 46 -13.99 -2.90 1.33
CA ALA A 46 -14.16 -4.29 1.76
C ALA A 46 -14.91 -5.11 0.71
N GLY A 47 -16.03 -4.61 0.22
CA GLY A 47 -16.79 -5.27 -0.84
C GLY A 47 -15.99 -5.46 -2.12
N LEU A 48 -15.26 -4.44 -2.57
CA LEU A 48 -14.39 -4.53 -3.74
C LEU A 48 -13.24 -5.53 -3.52
N TYR A 49 -12.61 -5.53 -2.34
CA TYR A 49 -11.58 -6.50 -2.00
C TYR A 49 -12.11 -7.93 -2.05
N MET A 50 -13.27 -8.19 -1.46
CA MET A 50 -13.87 -9.53 -1.46
C MET A 50 -14.22 -10.00 -2.87
N ASN A 51 -14.68 -9.11 -3.75
CA ASN A 51 -15.06 -9.47 -5.11
C ASN A 51 -13.87 -9.64 -6.07
N TYR A 52 -12.80 -8.86 -5.92
CA TYR A 52 -11.71 -8.81 -6.89
C TYR A 52 -10.37 -9.35 -6.39
N CYS A 53 -10.15 -9.43 -5.07
CA CYS A 53 -8.84 -9.73 -4.51
C CYS A 53 -8.82 -11.01 -3.67
N SER A 54 -9.87 -11.28 -2.88
CA SER A 54 -9.90 -12.36 -1.87
C SER A 54 -9.81 -13.76 -2.47
N GLY A 55 -10.18 -13.93 -3.75
CA GLY A 55 -10.01 -15.19 -4.46
C GLY A 55 -8.54 -15.65 -4.55
N CYS A 56 -7.60 -14.69 -4.58
CA CYS A 56 -6.17 -14.95 -4.69
C CYS A 56 -5.38 -14.52 -3.43
N HIS A 57 -5.77 -13.46 -2.75
CA HIS A 57 -5.05 -12.86 -1.64
C HIS A 57 -5.77 -13.04 -0.31
N SER A 58 -5.03 -13.43 0.70
CA SER A 58 -5.51 -13.50 2.09
C SER A 58 -5.23 -12.19 2.84
N LEU A 59 -6.02 -11.96 3.91
CA LEU A 59 -5.77 -11.01 5.00
C LEU A 59 -5.76 -11.80 6.32
N LYS A 60 -4.72 -12.61 6.53
CA LYS A 60 -4.66 -13.56 7.66
C LYS A 60 -4.72 -12.89 9.03
N TYR A 61 -4.34 -11.62 9.13
CA TYR A 61 -4.35 -10.86 10.38
C TYR A 61 -5.65 -10.11 10.63
N LEU A 62 -6.60 -10.14 9.67
CA LEU A 62 -7.93 -9.56 9.83
C LEU A 62 -8.99 -10.67 9.93
N ARG A 63 -9.84 -10.59 10.95
CA ARG A 63 -10.95 -11.51 11.17
C ARG A 63 -12.25 -10.92 10.70
N TYR A 64 -13.17 -11.76 10.22
CA TYR A 64 -14.52 -11.31 9.82
C TYR A 64 -15.30 -10.65 10.97
N SER A 65 -15.18 -11.15 12.21
CA SER A 65 -15.79 -10.52 13.39
C SER A 65 -15.27 -9.10 13.61
N ARG A 66 -13.96 -8.90 13.51
CA ARG A 66 -13.34 -7.59 13.64
C ARG A 66 -13.77 -6.62 12.54
N LEU A 67 -13.89 -7.12 11.32
CA LEU A 67 -14.39 -6.35 10.19
C LEU A 67 -15.84 -5.87 10.44
N GLY A 68 -16.69 -6.77 10.94
CA GLY A 68 -18.06 -6.44 11.30
C GLY A 68 -18.15 -5.35 12.38
N GLU A 69 -17.39 -5.52 13.46
CA GLU A 69 -17.35 -4.55 14.57
C GLU A 69 -16.87 -3.16 14.13
N ASP A 70 -15.72 -3.09 13.49
CA ASP A 70 -15.08 -1.81 13.11
C ASP A 70 -15.86 -1.07 12.01
N LEU A 71 -16.46 -1.80 11.06
CA LEU A 71 -17.23 -1.21 9.97
C LEU A 71 -18.73 -1.09 10.28
N HIS A 72 -19.17 -1.47 11.49
CA HIS A 72 -20.57 -1.44 11.92
C HIS A 72 -21.48 -2.25 10.99
N LEU A 73 -21.06 -3.44 10.60
CA LEU A 73 -21.83 -4.40 9.84
C LEU A 73 -22.33 -5.51 10.78
N SER A 74 -23.58 -5.90 10.64
CA SER A 74 -24.09 -7.06 11.36
C SER A 74 -23.40 -8.34 10.87
N GLU A 75 -23.40 -9.38 11.71
CA GLU A 75 -22.84 -10.69 11.34
C GLU A 75 -23.50 -11.24 10.07
N ARG A 76 -24.82 -11.03 9.91
CA ARG A 76 -25.54 -11.41 8.71
C ARG A 76 -25.02 -10.68 7.48
N GLN A 77 -24.82 -9.36 7.55
CA GLN A 77 -24.28 -8.57 6.43
C GLN A 77 -22.86 -9.00 6.04
N VAL A 78 -22.02 -9.30 7.03
CA VAL A 78 -20.68 -9.82 6.76
C VAL A 78 -20.75 -11.16 6.05
N ARG A 79 -21.57 -12.10 6.54
CA ARG A 79 -21.72 -13.43 5.97
C ARG A 79 -22.29 -13.42 4.57
N GLU A 80 -23.33 -12.62 4.33
CA GLU A 80 -24.01 -12.58 3.04
C GLU A 80 -23.23 -11.80 1.95
N ASN A 81 -22.43 -10.79 2.34
CA ASN A 81 -21.84 -9.86 1.38
C ASN A 81 -20.30 -9.89 1.32
N LEU A 82 -19.63 -10.49 2.31
CA LEU A 82 -18.18 -10.45 2.40
C LEU A 82 -17.52 -11.81 2.60
N ASP A 83 -18.24 -12.82 3.12
CA ASP A 83 -17.68 -14.14 3.37
C ASP A 83 -18.09 -15.12 2.26
N PHE A 84 -17.37 -15.07 1.14
CA PHE A 84 -17.59 -15.99 0.02
C PHE A 84 -16.89 -17.34 0.20
N ALA A 85 -16.00 -17.47 1.17
CA ALA A 85 -15.27 -18.69 1.47
C ALA A 85 -15.98 -19.59 2.50
N GLY A 86 -17.09 -19.12 3.11
CA GLY A 86 -17.82 -19.87 4.14
C GLY A 86 -16.98 -20.06 5.41
N ALA A 87 -16.21 -19.07 5.81
CA ALA A 87 -15.39 -19.14 7.00
C ALA A 87 -16.23 -19.29 8.26
N ALA A 88 -15.68 -19.97 9.28
CA ALA A 88 -16.32 -19.98 10.59
C ALA A 88 -16.44 -18.54 11.13
N ALA A 89 -17.54 -18.25 11.85
CA ALA A 89 -17.72 -16.96 12.50
C ALA A 89 -16.47 -16.57 13.32
N GLY A 90 -15.91 -15.40 13.03
CA GLY A 90 -14.67 -14.95 13.65
C GLY A 90 -13.38 -15.53 13.07
N GLY A 91 -13.44 -16.32 11.99
CA GLY A 91 -12.26 -16.80 11.27
C GLY A 91 -11.47 -15.67 10.59
N PRO A 92 -10.21 -15.89 10.25
CA PRO A 92 -9.41 -14.97 9.44
C PRO A 92 -9.89 -14.99 7.99
N ILE A 93 -9.61 -13.90 7.26
CA ILE A 93 -9.90 -13.81 5.83
C ILE A 93 -8.79 -14.55 5.07
N VAL A 94 -9.09 -15.74 4.57
CA VAL A 94 -8.12 -16.60 3.89
C VAL A 94 -8.62 -16.92 2.49
N SER A 95 -7.74 -16.76 1.49
CA SER A 95 -8.03 -17.18 0.11
C SER A 95 -8.20 -18.70 0.03
N ALA A 96 -9.17 -19.14 -0.76
CA ALA A 96 -9.36 -20.56 -1.06
C ALA A 96 -8.31 -21.12 -2.06
N MET A 97 -7.49 -20.26 -2.66
CA MET A 97 -6.47 -20.66 -3.63
C MET A 97 -5.29 -21.35 -2.93
N PRO A 98 -5.00 -22.64 -3.25
CA PRO A 98 -3.85 -23.33 -2.65
C PRO A 98 -2.53 -22.70 -3.12
N PRO A 99 -1.61 -22.32 -2.21
CA PRO A 99 -0.39 -21.61 -2.55
C PRO A 99 0.52 -22.33 -3.55
N GLU A 100 0.63 -23.67 -3.43
CA GLU A 100 1.47 -24.48 -4.32
C GLU A 100 0.95 -24.49 -5.76
N GLN A 101 -0.37 -24.63 -5.94
CA GLN A 101 -0.99 -24.58 -7.26
C GLN A 101 -0.90 -23.17 -7.84
N ALA A 102 -1.13 -22.13 -7.01
CA ALA A 102 -1.00 -20.75 -7.42
C ALA A 102 0.41 -20.42 -7.92
N ALA A 103 1.44 -20.95 -7.27
CA ALA A 103 2.82 -20.80 -7.74
C ALA A 103 3.04 -21.44 -9.13
N GLY A 104 2.40 -22.56 -9.40
CA GLY A 104 2.42 -23.19 -10.72
C GLY A 104 1.70 -22.37 -11.80
N TRP A 105 0.57 -21.74 -11.46
CA TRP A 105 -0.23 -20.96 -12.41
C TRP A 105 0.37 -19.60 -12.73
N PHE A 106 0.93 -18.92 -11.73
CA PHE A 106 1.39 -17.52 -11.82
C PHE A 106 2.92 -17.38 -11.74
N GLY A 107 3.65 -18.49 -11.64
CA GLY A 107 5.09 -18.48 -11.36
C GLY A 107 5.46 -18.08 -9.92
N LYS A 108 4.51 -17.54 -9.16
CA LYS A 108 4.66 -17.13 -7.75
C LYS A 108 3.30 -17.14 -7.06
N ALA A 109 3.25 -17.66 -5.84
CA ALA A 109 2.03 -17.60 -5.03
C ALA A 109 1.67 -16.14 -4.71
N PRO A 110 0.37 -15.73 -4.84
CA PRO A 110 -0.08 -14.42 -4.42
C PRO A 110 0.24 -14.16 -2.94
N PRO A 111 0.85 -13.02 -2.60
CA PRO A 111 1.19 -12.72 -1.22
C PRO A 111 -0.04 -12.43 -0.37
N ASP A 112 0.07 -12.64 0.95
CA ASP A 112 -0.86 -12.13 1.93
C ASP A 112 -0.79 -10.60 1.97
N LEU A 113 -1.94 -9.92 1.94
CA LEU A 113 -2.03 -8.47 1.88
C LEU A 113 -2.27 -7.81 3.25
N SER A 114 -2.27 -8.57 4.35
CA SER A 114 -2.54 -8.03 5.69
C SER A 114 -1.70 -6.82 6.06
N LEU A 115 -0.46 -6.75 5.60
CA LEU A 115 0.48 -5.67 5.94
C LEU A 115 0.96 -4.87 4.72
N VAL A 116 0.35 -5.07 3.55
CA VAL A 116 0.83 -4.47 2.30
C VAL A 116 0.90 -2.94 2.36
N ALA A 117 -0.09 -2.29 2.99
CA ALA A 117 -0.11 -0.84 3.13
C ALA A 117 1.01 -0.30 4.05
N ARG A 118 1.45 -1.09 5.03
CA ARG A 118 2.60 -0.73 5.88
C ARG A 118 3.94 -0.95 5.20
N VAL A 119 4.03 -1.95 4.32
CA VAL A 119 5.28 -2.31 3.63
C VAL A 119 5.51 -1.45 2.39
N ARG A 120 4.47 -1.23 1.59
CA ARG A 120 4.56 -0.51 0.31
C ARG A 120 4.10 0.93 0.40
N GLY A 121 3.21 1.25 1.33
CA GLY A 121 2.52 2.53 1.41
C GLY A 121 1.24 2.59 0.58
N GLU A 122 0.35 3.48 0.97
CA GLU A 122 -0.98 3.67 0.37
C GLU A 122 -0.88 4.20 -1.06
N ASP A 123 -0.02 5.19 -1.30
CA ASP A 123 0.22 5.78 -2.61
C ASP A 123 0.75 4.75 -3.62
N TRP A 124 1.59 3.82 -3.15
CA TRP A 124 2.09 2.75 -4.00
C TRP A 124 0.96 1.81 -4.41
N ILE A 125 0.12 1.36 -3.47
CA ILE A 125 -1.02 0.47 -3.76
C ILE A 125 -1.97 1.13 -4.76
N TYR A 126 -2.33 2.39 -4.49
CA TYR A 126 -3.21 3.18 -5.35
C TYR A 126 -2.65 3.30 -6.77
N THR A 127 -1.37 3.65 -6.89
CA THR A 127 -0.73 3.80 -8.19
C THR A 127 -0.58 2.45 -8.90
N TYR A 128 -0.19 1.40 -8.17
CA TYR A 128 -0.04 0.05 -8.70
C TYR A 128 -1.34 -0.47 -9.32
N LEU A 129 -2.46 -0.38 -8.62
CA LEU A 129 -3.76 -0.85 -9.11
C LEU A 129 -4.24 -0.09 -10.35
N LYS A 130 -3.80 1.15 -10.54
CA LYS A 130 -4.13 1.98 -11.71
C LYS A 130 -3.18 1.82 -12.89
N SER A 131 -2.04 1.19 -12.69
CA SER A 131 -0.90 1.21 -13.63
C SER A 131 -0.75 -0.06 -14.46
N PHE A 132 -1.75 -0.93 -14.50
CA PHE A 132 -1.77 -2.09 -15.38
C PHE A 132 -2.03 -1.68 -16.83
N TYR A 133 -1.34 -2.35 -17.76
CA TYR A 133 -1.52 -2.21 -19.19
C TYR A 133 -1.41 -3.55 -19.91
N ALA A 134 -2.00 -3.66 -21.10
CA ALA A 134 -1.89 -4.85 -21.93
C ALA A 134 -0.47 -4.99 -22.47
N ASP A 135 0.12 -6.15 -22.27
CA ASP A 135 1.46 -6.50 -22.75
C ASP A 135 1.47 -7.95 -23.22
N PRO A 136 1.34 -8.18 -24.55
CA PRO A 136 1.32 -9.53 -25.11
C PRO A 136 2.61 -10.32 -24.89
N ALA A 137 3.72 -9.67 -24.54
CA ALA A 137 4.98 -10.36 -24.23
C ALA A 137 4.96 -11.03 -22.85
N GLN A 138 4.02 -10.65 -21.97
CA GLN A 138 3.88 -11.27 -20.65
C GLN A 138 3.00 -12.51 -20.70
N PRO A 139 3.29 -13.54 -19.90
CA PRO A 139 2.53 -14.81 -19.88
C PRO A 139 1.03 -14.64 -19.63
N LEU A 140 0.64 -13.64 -18.82
CA LEU A 140 -0.75 -13.34 -18.49
C LEU A 140 -1.35 -12.20 -19.34
N GLY A 141 -0.61 -11.70 -20.32
CA GLY A 141 -1.06 -10.61 -21.20
C GLY A 141 -1.06 -9.22 -20.57
N TRP A 142 -0.53 -9.06 -19.34
CA TRP A 142 -0.55 -7.82 -18.58
C TRP A 142 0.82 -7.49 -17.98
N ASN A 143 1.13 -6.20 -17.92
CA ASN A 143 2.29 -5.68 -17.21
C ASN A 143 1.89 -4.45 -16.37
N ASN A 144 2.81 -3.91 -15.58
CA ASN A 144 2.53 -2.80 -14.69
C ASN A 144 3.64 -1.74 -14.74
N ALA A 145 3.27 -0.46 -14.85
CA ALA A 145 4.23 0.63 -14.99
C ALA A 145 4.97 0.97 -13.68
N VAL A 146 4.44 0.57 -12.51
CA VAL A 146 5.08 0.78 -11.20
C VAL A 146 5.91 -0.42 -10.79
N PHE A 147 5.48 -1.61 -11.18
CA PHE A 147 6.15 -2.86 -10.86
C PHE A 147 6.21 -3.74 -12.11
N ALA A 148 7.26 -3.53 -12.91
CA ALA A 148 7.46 -4.25 -14.16
C ALA A 148 7.54 -5.78 -13.93
N ASN A 149 7.03 -6.54 -14.91
CA ASN A 149 6.97 -8.00 -14.87
C ASN A 149 6.18 -8.55 -13.66
N ALA A 150 5.10 -7.85 -13.28
CA ALA A 150 4.20 -8.34 -12.25
C ALA A 150 3.52 -9.63 -12.69
N ALA A 151 3.64 -10.68 -11.87
CA ALA A 151 2.93 -11.95 -12.11
C ALA A 151 1.42 -11.86 -11.85
N MET A 152 0.93 -10.77 -11.32
CA MET A 152 -0.49 -10.48 -11.10
C MET A 152 -1.12 -9.94 -12.39
N PRO A 153 -2.21 -10.51 -12.90
CA PRO A 153 -2.97 -9.93 -14.00
C PRO A 153 -3.75 -8.68 -13.55
N ASN A 154 -4.21 -7.85 -14.48
CA ASN A 154 -5.14 -6.76 -14.15
C ASN A 154 -6.52 -7.31 -13.78
N VAL A 155 -6.76 -7.53 -12.49
CA VAL A 155 -8.06 -8.05 -12.00
C VAL A 155 -9.18 -7.01 -12.07
N LEU A 156 -8.83 -5.73 -12.23
CA LEU A 156 -9.79 -4.61 -12.29
C LEU A 156 -10.08 -4.15 -13.74
N TRP A 157 -9.61 -4.89 -14.76
CA TRP A 157 -9.77 -4.48 -16.16
C TRP A 157 -11.24 -4.26 -16.57
N SER A 158 -12.15 -5.04 -16.02
CA SER A 158 -13.59 -4.87 -16.31
C SER A 158 -14.15 -3.54 -15.82
N LEU A 159 -13.59 -3.01 -14.74
CA LEU A 159 -13.96 -1.69 -14.20
C LEU A 159 -13.21 -0.58 -14.93
N GLN A 160 -11.89 -0.71 -15.05
CA GLN A 160 -10.98 0.29 -15.62
C GLN A 160 -11.08 0.38 -17.15
N GLY A 161 -11.14 -0.77 -17.81
CA GLY A 161 -10.86 -0.91 -19.23
C GLY A 161 -9.42 -1.34 -19.49
N VAL A 162 -9.03 -1.34 -20.77
CA VAL A 162 -7.71 -1.74 -21.21
C VAL A 162 -6.86 -0.51 -21.51
N GLN A 163 -5.68 -0.47 -20.92
CA GLN A 163 -4.67 0.56 -21.17
C GLN A 163 -3.52 0.01 -22.03
N GLN A 164 -2.89 0.88 -22.78
CA GLN A 164 -1.63 0.64 -23.48
C GLN A 164 -0.53 1.57 -22.97
N PRO A 165 0.73 1.13 -22.97
CA PRO A 165 1.85 1.97 -22.55
C PRO A 165 2.13 3.05 -23.59
N VAL A 166 2.43 4.27 -23.10
CA VAL A 166 3.04 5.33 -23.91
C VAL A 166 4.54 5.27 -23.67
N ALA A 167 5.26 4.90 -24.73
CA ALA A 167 6.72 4.79 -24.69
C ALA A 167 7.38 6.16 -24.61
N GLY A 168 8.36 6.32 -23.74
CA GLY A 168 9.27 7.44 -23.71
C GLY A 168 10.42 7.27 -24.72
N ARG A 169 11.40 8.19 -24.67
CA ARG A 169 12.60 8.09 -25.49
C ARG A 169 13.55 7.04 -24.89
N ALA A 170 14.01 6.08 -25.70
CA ALA A 170 14.99 5.11 -25.23
C ALA A 170 16.27 5.83 -24.76
N GLY A 171 16.74 5.48 -23.56
CA GLY A 171 17.92 6.08 -22.94
C GLY A 171 19.24 5.52 -23.47
N VAL A 172 19.22 4.30 -24.04
CA VAL A 172 20.39 3.58 -24.60
C VAL A 172 19.99 2.91 -25.91
N PRO A 173 20.88 2.87 -26.90
CA PRO A 173 20.63 2.13 -28.14
C PRO A 173 20.34 0.64 -27.83
N GLY A 174 19.21 0.12 -28.32
CA GLY A 174 18.78 -1.27 -28.11
C GLY A 174 18.09 -1.56 -26.76
N GLY A 175 17.94 -0.58 -25.87
CA GLY A 175 17.15 -0.72 -24.63
C GLY A 175 15.65 -0.52 -24.88
N GLU A 176 14.82 -1.19 -24.08
CA GLU A 176 13.37 -0.92 -24.09
C GLU A 176 13.09 0.51 -23.62
N PRO A 177 12.22 1.25 -24.34
CA PRO A 177 11.86 2.60 -23.93
C PRO A 177 11.07 2.56 -22.62
N PRO A 178 11.33 3.47 -21.68
CA PRO A 178 10.58 3.53 -20.44
C PRO A 178 9.10 3.87 -20.70
N VAL A 179 8.20 3.29 -19.91
CA VAL A 179 6.78 3.66 -19.94
C VAL A 179 6.62 5.01 -19.22
N VAL A 180 6.29 6.05 -19.99
CA VAL A 180 6.14 7.42 -19.47
C VAL A 180 4.68 7.80 -19.19
N GLY A 181 3.74 6.96 -19.61
CA GLY A 181 2.32 7.17 -19.40
C GLY A 181 1.50 5.97 -19.86
N LEU A 182 0.21 6.02 -19.58
CA LEU A 182 -0.75 5.00 -19.99
C LEU A 182 -1.91 5.68 -20.73
N LYS A 183 -2.39 5.05 -21.79
CA LYS A 183 -3.53 5.51 -22.57
C LYS A 183 -4.63 4.47 -22.53
N LEU A 184 -5.83 4.86 -22.09
CA LEU A 184 -7.02 4.01 -22.18
C LEU A 184 -7.41 3.82 -23.65
N VAL A 185 -7.46 2.58 -24.11
CA VAL A 185 -7.80 2.21 -25.50
C VAL A 185 -9.15 1.51 -25.60
N GLN A 186 -9.61 0.93 -24.51
CA GLN A 186 -10.94 0.34 -24.38
C GLN A 186 -11.51 0.72 -23.01
N ALA A 187 -12.67 1.36 -22.98
CA ALA A 187 -13.32 1.74 -21.72
C ALA A 187 -13.84 0.50 -20.97
N GLY A 188 -13.75 0.55 -19.64
CA GLY A 188 -14.41 -0.39 -18.75
C GLY A 188 -15.84 0.01 -18.43
N THR A 189 -16.40 -0.59 -17.40
CA THR A 189 -17.76 -0.31 -16.92
C THR A 189 -17.86 0.96 -16.08
N GLN A 190 -16.74 1.46 -15.58
CA GLN A 190 -16.67 2.68 -14.77
C GLN A 190 -16.03 3.83 -15.55
N SER A 191 -16.53 5.03 -15.33
CA SER A 191 -15.82 6.24 -15.76
C SER A 191 -14.48 6.38 -15.02
N PRO A 192 -13.52 7.16 -15.53
CA PRO A 192 -12.24 7.36 -14.85
C PRO A 192 -12.36 7.85 -13.40
N ALA A 193 -13.35 8.70 -13.11
CA ALA A 193 -13.59 9.22 -11.77
C ALA A 193 -14.20 8.16 -10.82
N GLU A 194 -15.05 7.28 -11.33
CA GLU A 194 -15.60 6.16 -10.56
C GLU A 194 -14.54 5.11 -10.28
N PHE A 195 -13.72 4.77 -11.27
CA PHE A 195 -12.60 3.86 -11.10
C PHE A 195 -11.58 4.39 -10.08
N ASP A 196 -11.28 5.69 -10.15
CA ASP A 196 -10.43 6.39 -9.19
C ASP A 196 -10.94 6.23 -7.75
N ARG A 197 -12.25 6.39 -7.56
CA ARG A 197 -12.90 6.19 -6.26
C ARG A 197 -12.82 4.73 -5.82
N SER A 198 -13.10 3.78 -6.72
CA SER A 198 -13.03 2.34 -6.42
C SER A 198 -11.62 1.92 -5.98
N VAL A 199 -10.58 2.37 -6.66
CA VAL A 199 -9.19 2.07 -6.27
C VAL A 199 -8.82 2.75 -4.95
N ARG A 200 -9.30 3.97 -4.71
CA ARG A 200 -9.10 4.66 -3.42
C ARG A 200 -9.80 3.92 -2.28
N ASP A 201 -11.02 3.43 -2.49
CA ASP A 201 -11.77 2.64 -1.51
C ASP A 201 -11.04 1.32 -1.18
N ILE A 202 -10.51 0.61 -2.20
CA ILE A 202 -9.67 -0.59 -1.99
C ILE A 202 -8.41 -0.24 -1.19
N THR A 203 -7.72 0.84 -1.56
CA THR A 203 -6.50 1.28 -0.88
C THR A 203 -6.79 1.65 0.58
N ASN A 204 -7.88 2.35 0.83
CA ASN A 204 -8.33 2.71 2.18
C ASN A 204 -8.64 1.48 3.02
N PHE A 205 -9.32 0.49 2.45
CA PHE A 205 -9.58 -0.79 3.12
C PHE A 205 -8.28 -1.56 3.44
N LEU A 206 -7.31 -1.61 2.52
CA LEU A 206 -6.02 -2.25 2.77
C LEU A 206 -5.19 -1.50 3.82
N ALA A 207 -5.29 -0.17 3.88
CA ALA A 207 -4.68 0.64 4.93
C ALA A 207 -5.32 0.32 6.31
N TYR A 208 -6.65 0.20 6.37
CA TYR A 208 -7.36 -0.26 7.56
C TYR A 208 -6.93 -1.69 7.95
N ALA A 209 -6.91 -2.64 7.00
CA ALA A 209 -6.54 -4.02 7.25
C ALA A 209 -5.12 -4.15 7.83
N ALA A 210 -4.21 -3.27 7.42
CA ALA A 210 -2.83 -3.26 7.91
C ALA A 210 -2.70 -2.69 9.33
N GLU A 211 -3.65 -1.89 9.80
CA GLU A 211 -3.68 -1.34 11.16
C GLU A 211 -5.10 -1.01 11.62
N PRO A 212 -5.94 -2.00 11.95
CA PRO A 212 -7.31 -1.74 12.42
C PRO A 212 -7.37 -0.88 13.69
N ALA A 213 -6.34 -0.98 14.55
CA ALA A 213 -6.22 -0.18 15.77
C ALA A 213 -6.05 1.33 15.51
N ALA A 214 -5.71 1.75 14.27
CA ALA A 214 -5.59 3.16 13.92
C ALA A 214 -6.88 3.94 14.13
N LEU A 215 -8.04 3.31 13.92
CA LEU A 215 -9.35 3.91 14.20
C LEU A 215 -9.50 4.29 15.67
N GLN A 216 -9.16 3.36 16.58
CA GLN A 216 -9.20 3.58 18.02
C GLN A 216 -8.13 4.59 18.47
N ARG A 217 -6.92 4.48 17.93
CA ARG A 217 -5.82 5.41 18.23
C ARG A 217 -6.16 6.86 17.86
N ARG A 218 -6.81 7.10 16.72
CA ARG A 218 -7.29 8.44 16.33
C ARG A 218 -8.32 8.97 17.33
N ARG A 219 -9.20 8.12 17.85
CA ARG A 219 -10.25 8.49 18.82
C ARG A 219 -9.68 8.81 20.21
N TYR A 220 -8.80 7.96 20.74
CA TYR A 220 -8.31 8.05 22.12
C TYR A 220 -6.96 8.76 22.24
N GLY A 221 -6.18 8.83 21.19
CA GLY A 221 -4.83 9.39 21.18
C GLY A 221 -4.73 10.80 21.79
N PRO A 222 -5.58 11.77 21.40
CA PRO A 222 -5.56 13.11 21.99
C PRO A 222 -5.77 13.12 23.51
N TRP A 223 -6.67 12.29 24.02
CA TRP A 223 -6.93 12.18 25.46
C TRP A 223 -5.76 11.59 26.23
N VAL A 224 -5.11 10.55 25.67
CA VAL A 224 -3.90 9.97 26.23
C VAL A 224 -2.76 10.97 26.28
N VAL A 225 -2.55 11.74 25.21
CA VAL A 225 -1.53 12.80 25.16
C VAL A 225 -1.83 13.89 26.21
N ALA A 226 -3.07 14.35 26.31
CA ALA A 226 -3.47 15.36 27.29
C ALA A 226 -3.23 14.88 28.73
N PHE A 227 -3.59 13.61 29.03
CA PHE A 227 -3.31 12.99 30.33
C PHE A 227 -1.81 12.95 30.64
N LEU A 228 -1.00 12.48 29.69
CA LEU A 228 0.46 12.38 29.86
C LEU A 228 1.11 13.75 30.08
N LEU A 229 0.66 14.79 29.37
CA LEU A 229 1.14 16.16 29.58
C LEU A 229 0.81 16.67 30.99
N ALA A 230 -0.44 16.50 31.43
CA ALA A 230 -0.85 16.88 32.77
C ALA A 230 -0.06 16.12 33.86
N PHE A 231 0.07 14.80 33.68
CA PHE A 231 0.84 13.96 34.61
C PHE A 231 2.32 14.37 34.66
N THR A 232 2.93 14.63 33.50
CA THR A 232 4.33 15.09 33.43
C THR A 232 4.52 16.43 34.13
N ALA A 233 3.57 17.37 33.96
CA ALA A 233 3.63 18.66 34.62
C ALA A 233 3.53 18.51 36.17
N LEU A 234 2.64 17.65 36.65
CA LEU A 234 2.50 17.35 38.07
C LEU A 234 3.76 16.68 38.64
N ALA A 235 4.29 15.67 37.94
CA ALA A 235 5.50 14.98 38.34
C ALA A 235 6.71 15.93 38.36
N TRP A 236 6.83 16.83 37.38
CA TRP A 236 7.86 17.86 37.35
C TRP A 236 7.73 18.84 38.49
N ARG A 237 6.52 19.31 38.84
CA ARG A 237 6.28 20.18 39.99
C ARG A 237 6.64 19.46 41.30
N LEU A 238 6.25 18.17 41.45
CA LEU A 238 6.59 17.37 42.62
C LEU A 238 8.12 17.23 42.72
N LYS A 239 8.79 16.86 41.64
CA LYS A 239 10.26 16.78 41.60
C LYS A 239 10.88 18.11 42.09
N ARG A 240 10.46 19.25 41.55
CA ARG A 240 10.98 20.57 41.97
C ARG A 240 10.75 20.88 43.43
N ALA A 241 9.59 20.47 43.99
CA ALA A 241 9.28 20.68 45.39
C ALA A 241 10.16 19.83 46.32
N TRP A 242 10.42 18.56 45.95
CA TRP A 242 11.21 17.62 46.76
C TRP A 242 12.72 17.85 46.68
N TRP A 243 13.21 18.30 45.53
CA TRP A 243 14.65 18.50 45.29
C TRP A 243 15.07 19.97 45.47
N LYS A 244 14.21 20.79 46.05
CA LYS A 244 14.47 22.21 46.26
C LYS A 244 15.69 22.45 47.15
N ASP A 245 15.93 21.60 48.12
CA ASP A 245 16.94 21.76 49.17
C ASP A 245 18.15 20.82 48.96
N VAL A 246 18.26 20.17 47.80
CA VAL A 246 19.33 19.18 47.50
C VAL A 246 20.29 19.73 46.47
N ALA A 247 20.29 21.02 46.13
CA ALA A 247 21.20 21.68 45.20
C ALA A 247 22.39 22.31 45.96
#